data_ea20620e0feb15c110bf3d13eeef35b3
#
_entry.id   ea20620e0feb15c110bf3d13eeef35b3
#
_cell.length_a   1.000
_cell.length_b   1.000
_cell.length_c   1.000
_cell.angle_alpha   90.00
_cell.angle_beta   90.00
_cell.angle_gamma   90.00
#
_symmetry.space_group_name_H-M   'P 1'
#
loop_
_entity.id
_entity.type
_entity.pdbx_description
1 polymer ?
#
loop_
_entity_poly.entity_id
_entity_poly.type
_entity_poly.pdbx_seq_one_letter_code
_entity_poly.pdbx_strand_id
1 'polypeptide(L)'
;MSETAVLPHKIIGVAVIWNDQGQILIDRRRSEGLMGGFWEFPGGKVERSESIQECIRREISEELAIQIEVREHLITIDHTYTHLHVTLIVHHCRYVAGVPQPIECEEIRWVSLDELESYTFPEANSQIIAVLQSP
;
A
#
# COMPACT_ATOMS: atom_id res chain seq x y z
N MET A 1 -35.91 2.82 18.16
CA MET A 1 -34.54 2.35 18.31
C MET A 1 -33.71 2.72 17.11
N SER A 2 -32.63 3.36 17.34
CA SER A 2 -31.74 3.70 16.23
C SER A 2 -30.71 2.60 16.03
N GLU A 3 -30.44 2.30 14.80
CA GLU A 3 -29.37 1.39 14.45
C GLU A 3 -28.09 2.20 14.21
N THR A 4 -27.02 1.75 14.81
CA THR A 4 -25.73 2.33 14.54
C THR A 4 -25.22 1.75 13.23
N ALA A 5 -24.96 2.62 12.28
CA ALA A 5 -24.36 2.19 11.03
C ALA A 5 -22.95 1.68 11.32
N VAL A 6 -22.67 0.47 10.84
CA VAL A 6 -21.35 -0.12 10.97
C VAL A 6 -20.58 0.17 9.69
N LEU A 7 -19.44 0.81 9.81
CA LEU A 7 -18.59 1.08 8.65
C LEU A 7 -17.99 -0.23 8.15
N PRO A 8 -17.88 -0.40 6.83
CA PRO A 8 -17.12 -1.53 6.29
C PRO A 8 -15.70 -1.53 6.85
N HIS A 9 -15.22 -2.70 7.21
CA HIS A 9 -13.85 -2.87 7.70
C HIS A 9 -13.05 -3.68 6.68
N LYS A 10 -11.95 -3.11 6.20
CA LYS A 10 -11.06 -3.77 5.25
C LYS A 10 -9.70 -3.98 5.88
N ILE A 11 -9.18 -5.19 5.77
CA ILE A 11 -7.81 -5.52 6.16
C ILE A 11 -6.99 -5.55 4.88
N ILE A 12 -5.98 -4.73 4.81
CA ILE A 12 -5.17 -4.48 3.62
C ILE A 12 -3.72 -4.86 3.88
N GLY A 13 -3.18 -5.73 3.04
CA GLY A 13 -1.74 -6.01 3.05
C GLY A 13 -1.04 -4.97 2.19
N VAL A 14 -0.02 -4.32 2.73
CA VAL A 14 0.67 -3.21 2.06
C VAL A 14 2.16 -3.51 1.94
N ALA A 15 2.73 -3.20 0.79
CA ALA A 15 4.14 -3.43 0.51
C ALA A 15 4.92 -2.13 0.41
N VAL A 16 5.98 -2.03 1.19
CA VAL A 16 7.01 -1.01 0.98
C VAL A 16 8.11 -1.71 0.21
N ILE A 17 8.12 -1.55 -1.11
CA ILE A 17 8.99 -2.31 -2.01
C ILE A 17 10.26 -1.53 -2.31
N TRP A 18 11.39 -2.11 -1.91
CA TRP A 18 12.71 -1.51 -2.11
C TRP A 18 13.45 -2.16 -3.27
N ASN A 19 14.09 -1.34 -4.11
CA ASN A 19 15.04 -1.82 -5.11
C ASN A 19 16.47 -1.71 -4.59
N ASP A 20 17.43 -2.13 -5.39
CA ASP A 20 18.85 -2.11 -5.01
C ASP A 20 19.44 -0.70 -4.91
N GLN A 21 18.75 0.30 -5.46
CA GLN A 21 19.19 1.69 -5.36
C GLN A 21 18.60 2.41 -4.14
N GLY A 22 17.92 1.67 -3.27
CA GLY A 22 17.30 2.26 -2.08
C GLY A 22 16.05 3.09 -2.37
N GLN A 23 15.40 2.82 -3.49
CA GLN A 23 14.16 3.51 -3.88
C GLN A 23 12.96 2.65 -3.55
N ILE A 24 11.83 3.32 -3.31
CA ILE A 24 10.56 2.69 -2.96
C ILE A 24 9.59 2.85 -4.13
N LEU A 25 8.83 1.82 -4.43
CA LEU A 25 7.83 1.84 -5.49
C LEU A 25 6.50 2.34 -4.94
N ILE A 26 5.98 3.40 -5.54
CA ILE A 26 4.66 3.94 -5.21
C ILE A 26 3.80 3.98 -6.46
N ASP A 27 2.47 3.97 -6.29
CA ASP A 27 1.54 4.08 -7.39
C ASP A 27 0.52 5.17 -7.14
N ARG A 28 -0.03 5.72 -8.23
CA ARG A 28 -1.04 6.76 -8.18
C ARG A 28 -2.38 6.16 -8.55
N ARG A 29 -3.36 6.34 -7.68
CA ARG A 29 -4.71 5.84 -7.91
C ARG A 29 -5.34 6.55 -9.10
N ARG A 30 -6.15 5.80 -9.86
CA ARG A 30 -6.90 6.36 -10.98
C ARG A 30 -7.79 7.50 -10.49
N SER A 31 -8.02 8.49 -11.34
CA SER A 31 -8.78 9.69 -10.98
C SER A 31 -10.23 9.39 -10.62
N GLU A 32 -10.84 8.37 -11.19
CA GLU A 32 -12.17 7.91 -10.82
C GLU A 32 -12.10 7.01 -9.59
N GLY A 33 -13.08 7.13 -8.72
CA GLY A 33 -13.17 6.33 -7.50
C GLY A 33 -12.68 7.08 -6.27
N LEU A 34 -12.65 6.38 -5.15
CA LEU A 34 -12.27 6.95 -3.86
C LEU A 34 -10.80 7.34 -3.87
N MET A 35 -10.52 8.55 -3.40
CA MET A 35 -9.17 9.09 -3.30
C MET A 35 -8.41 9.06 -4.61
N GLY A 36 -9.13 9.30 -5.72
CA GLY A 36 -8.54 9.36 -7.05
C GLY A 36 -7.43 10.40 -7.13
N GLY A 37 -6.33 10.03 -7.79
CA GLY A 37 -5.19 10.91 -7.95
C GLY A 37 -4.21 10.93 -6.78
N PHE A 38 -4.56 10.33 -5.65
CA PHE A 38 -3.65 10.19 -4.51
C PHE A 38 -2.63 9.09 -4.82
N TRP A 39 -1.44 9.24 -4.27
CA TRP A 39 -0.41 8.22 -4.32
C TRP A 39 -0.57 7.26 -3.14
N GLU A 40 -0.06 6.05 -3.30
CA GLU A 40 -0.15 5.04 -2.24
C GLU A 40 0.99 4.04 -2.36
N PHE A 41 1.25 3.33 -1.25
CA PHE A 41 2.07 2.14 -1.29
C PHE A 41 1.19 1.01 -1.82
N PRO A 42 1.67 0.18 -2.76
CA PRO A 42 0.84 -0.85 -3.36
C PRO A 42 0.44 -1.94 -2.37
N GLY A 43 -0.70 -2.55 -2.64
CA GLY A 43 -1.24 -3.59 -1.79
C GLY A 43 -2.70 -3.84 -2.11
N GLY A 44 -3.36 -4.60 -1.29
CA GLY A 44 -4.76 -4.89 -1.49
C GLY A 44 -5.38 -5.70 -0.37
N LYS A 45 -6.65 -5.99 -0.54
CA LYS A 45 -7.45 -6.64 0.47
C LYS A 45 -7.02 -8.09 0.71
N VAL A 46 -6.87 -8.44 1.98
CA VAL A 46 -6.60 -9.82 2.39
C VAL A 46 -7.86 -10.65 2.15
N GLU A 47 -7.70 -11.74 1.43
CA GLU A 47 -8.79 -12.66 1.14
C GLU A 47 -8.87 -13.77 2.17
N ARG A 48 -10.02 -14.45 2.21
CA ARG A 48 -10.27 -15.53 3.16
C ARG A 48 -9.18 -16.61 3.01
N SER A 49 -8.68 -17.06 4.14
CA SER A 49 -7.67 -18.12 4.21
C SER A 49 -6.30 -17.77 3.65
N GLU A 50 -6.09 -16.48 3.41
CA GLU A 50 -4.83 -15.97 2.89
C GLU A 50 -4.01 -15.38 4.03
N SER A 51 -2.70 -15.70 4.08
CA SER A 51 -1.80 -15.02 5.01
C SER A 51 -1.49 -13.62 4.48
N ILE A 52 -0.97 -12.76 5.35
CA ILE A 52 -0.56 -11.41 4.93
C ILE A 52 0.50 -11.48 3.84
N GLN A 53 1.49 -12.38 4.01
CA GLN A 53 2.56 -12.55 3.03
C GLN A 53 2.02 -13.02 1.68
N GLU A 54 1.10 -13.97 1.69
CA GLU A 54 0.44 -14.44 0.46
C GLU A 54 -0.35 -13.33 -0.22
N CYS A 55 -1.10 -12.55 0.58
CA CYS A 55 -1.86 -11.42 0.09
C CYS A 55 -0.96 -10.40 -0.61
N ILE A 56 0.11 -10.01 0.05
CA ILE A 56 1.04 -9.01 -0.49
C ILE A 56 1.65 -9.50 -1.80
N ARG A 57 2.14 -10.75 -1.85
CA ARG A 57 2.72 -11.29 -3.07
C ARG A 57 1.70 -11.33 -4.20
N ARG A 58 0.49 -11.79 -3.93
CA ARG A 58 -0.58 -11.89 -4.92
C ARG A 58 -0.98 -10.51 -5.46
N GLU A 59 -1.23 -9.57 -4.57
CA GLU A 59 -1.67 -8.24 -4.97
C GLU A 59 -0.60 -7.52 -5.80
N ILE A 60 0.66 -7.64 -5.41
CA ILE A 60 1.75 -7.00 -6.15
C ILE A 60 1.91 -7.65 -7.53
N SER A 61 1.79 -8.96 -7.62
CA SER A 61 1.83 -9.66 -8.91
C SER A 61 0.68 -9.22 -9.81
N GLU A 62 -0.53 -9.13 -9.27
CA GLU A 62 -1.72 -8.74 -10.05
C GLU A 62 -1.67 -7.28 -10.49
N GLU A 63 -1.25 -6.38 -9.61
CA GLU A 63 -1.29 -4.94 -9.87
C GLU A 63 -0.11 -4.43 -10.66
N LEU A 64 1.07 -5.01 -10.46
CA LEU A 64 2.32 -4.45 -10.97
C LEU A 64 3.15 -5.42 -11.82
N ALA A 65 2.75 -6.68 -11.90
CA ALA A 65 3.45 -7.72 -12.70
C ALA A 65 4.90 -7.93 -12.28
N ILE A 66 5.21 -7.79 -11.01
CA ILE A 66 6.55 -8.05 -10.49
C ILE A 66 6.53 -9.11 -9.40
N GLN A 67 7.70 -9.67 -9.13
CA GLN A 67 7.92 -10.61 -8.04
C GLN A 67 8.69 -9.92 -6.94
N ILE A 68 8.26 -10.14 -5.71
CA ILE A 68 8.87 -9.56 -4.53
C ILE A 68 9.11 -10.62 -3.47
N GLU A 69 10.00 -10.29 -2.54
CA GLU A 69 10.23 -11.08 -1.34
C GLU A 69 9.68 -10.28 -0.18
N VAL A 70 8.70 -10.84 0.53
CA VAL A 70 8.12 -10.17 1.70
C VAL A 70 9.08 -10.32 2.88
N ARG A 71 9.42 -9.21 3.49
CA ARG A 71 10.36 -9.11 4.61
C ARG A 71 9.63 -8.78 5.91
N GLU A 72 10.34 -8.16 6.84
CA GLU A 72 9.82 -7.88 8.18
C GLU A 72 8.63 -6.93 8.15
N HIS A 73 7.77 -7.12 9.14
CA HIS A 73 6.64 -6.22 9.41
C HIS A 73 7.18 -4.84 9.80
N LEU A 74 6.60 -3.80 9.23
CA LEU A 74 6.96 -2.43 9.55
C LEU A 74 6.01 -1.82 10.57
N ILE A 75 4.72 -1.84 10.28
CA ILE A 75 3.71 -1.20 11.13
C ILE A 75 2.32 -1.76 10.78
N THR A 76 1.43 -1.73 11.77
CA THR A 76 0.01 -1.98 11.55
C THR A 76 -0.74 -0.71 11.92
N ILE A 77 -1.56 -0.22 11.01
CA ILE A 77 -2.28 1.03 11.18
C ILE A 77 -3.78 0.79 11.11
N ASP A 78 -4.50 1.22 12.14
CA ASP A 78 -5.96 1.28 12.12
C ASP A 78 -6.37 2.72 11.87
N HIS A 79 -7.17 2.94 10.85
CA HIS A 79 -7.63 4.27 10.51
C HIS A 79 -9.09 4.25 10.06
N THR A 80 -9.86 5.19 10.57
CA THR A 80 -11.28 5.31 10.20
C THR A 80 -11.48 6.55 9.36
N TYR A 81 -11.90 6.33 8.11
CA TYR A 81 -12.39 7.39 7.23
C TYR A 81 -13.90 7.53 7.45
N THR A 82 -14.52 8.56 6.91
CA THR A 82 -15.97 8.76 7.04
C THR A 82 -16.76 7.61 6.43
N HIS A 83 -16.20 6.92 5.46
CA HIS A 83 -16.90 5.88 4.67
C HIS A 83 -16.42 4.47 4.94
N LEU A 84 -15.28 4.30 5.64
CA LEU A 84 -14.76 2.97 5.90
C LEU A 84 -13.67 2.96 6.97
N HIS A 85 -13.54 1.81 7.64
CA HIS A 85 -12.45 1.54 8.57
C HIS A 85 -11.44 0.63 7.87
N VAL A 86 -10.16 1.00 7.87
CA VAL A 86 -9.10 0.19 7.28
C VAL A 86 -8.07 -0.20 8.33
N THR A 87 -7.56 -1.42 8.20
CA THR A 87 -6.39 -1.87 8.93
C THR A 87 -5.33 -2.17 7.89
N LEU A 88 -4.25 -1.41 7.91
CA LEU A 88 -3.12 -1.60 7.00
C LEU A 88 -2.05 -2.40 7.73
N ILE A 89 -1.71 -3.55 7.18
CA ILE A 89 -0.63 -4.39 7.70
C ILE A 89 0.52 -4.27 6.72
N VAL A 90 1.55 -3.55 7.10
CA VAL A 90 2.62 -3.10 6.22
C VAL A 90 3.90 -3.87 6.43
N HIS A 91 4.44 -4.42 5.35
CA HIS A 91 5.71 -5.12 5.37
C HIS A 91 6.71 -4.47 4.43
N HIS A 92 7.96 -4.48 4.84
CA HIS A 92 9.06 -4.23 3.92
C HIS A 92 9.11 -5.39 2.93
N CYS A 93 9.41 -5.08 1.68
CA CYS A 93 9.55 -6.08 0.63
C CYS A 93 10.79 -5.74 -0.22
N ARG A 94 11.40 -6.77 -0.79
CA ARG A 94 12.50 -6.61 -1.71
C ARG A 94 12.02 -6.91 -3.13
N TYR A 95 12.30 -5.99 -4.05
CA TYR A 95 12.05 -6.24 -5.47
C TYR A 95 12.99 -7.34 -5.97
N VAL A 96 12.44 -8.33 -6.63
CA VAL A 96 13.20 -9.48 -7.11
C VAL A 96 13.29 -9.52 -8.65
N ALA A 97 12.16 -9.43 -9.33
CA ALA A 97 12.13 -9.63 -10.79
C ALA A 97 10.87 -9.00 -11.41
N GLY A 98 10.94 -8.83 -12.72
CA GLY A 98 9.85 -8.30 -13.52
C GLY A 98 9.99 -6.80 -13.79
N VAL A 99 9.30 -6.32 -14.81
CA VAL A 99 9.26 -4.90 -15.13
C VAL A 99 7.93 -4.37 -14.60
N PRO A 100 7.95 -3.44 -13.62
CA PRO A 100 6.70 -2.93 -13.06
C PRO A 100 5.79 -2.32 -14.11
N GLN A 101 4.50 -2.67 -14.05
CA GLN A 101 3.48 -2.21 -14.98
C GLN A 101 2.33 -1.58 -14.20
N PRO A 102 1.80 -0.43 -14.63
CA PRO A 102 0.66 0.20 -13.96
C PRO A 102 -0.66 -0.45 -14.40
N ILE A 103 -0.86 -1.71 -14.01
CA ILE A 103 -2.01 -2.50 -14.48
C ILE A 103 -3.32 -1.99 -13.89
N GLU A 104 -3.33 -1.63 -12.61
CA GLU A 104 -4.55 -1.19 -11.91
C GLU A 104 -4.46 0.22 -11.35
N CYS A 105 -3.49 1.00 -11.80
CA CYS A 105 -3.28 2.37 -11.34
C CYS A 105 -2.99 3.28 -12.52
N GLU A 106 -2.92 4.60 -12.25
CA GLU A 106 -2.65 5.60 -13.27
C GLU A 106 -1.19 5.63 -13.69
N GLU A 107 -0.29 5.57 -12.71
CA GLU A 107 1.16 5.54 -12.95
C GLU A 107 1.89 4.97 -11.74
N ILE A 108 3.15 4.63 -11.96
CA ILE A 108 4.03 4.12 -10.90
C ILE A 108 5.35 4.88 -10.95
N ARG A 109 6.01 4.97 -9.79
CA ARG A 109 7.33 5.63 -9.69
C ARG A 109 8.19 4.95 -8.64
N TRP A 110 9.46 4.85 -8.94
CA TRP A 110 10.49 4.57 -7.93
C TRP A 110 10.94 5.91 -7.37
N VAL A 111 10.85 6.07 -6.06
CA VAL A 111 11.19 7.32 -5.39
C VAL A 111 12.13 7.07 -4.23
N SER A 112 12.97 8.05 -3.91
CA SER A 112 13.80 7.97 -2.71
C SER A 112 12.95 8.27 -1.49
N LEU A 113 13.43 7.88 -0.32
CA LEU A 113 12.75 8.13 0.94
C LEU A 113 12.47 9.62 1.13
N ASP A 114 13.43 10.48 0.76
CA ASP A 114 13.30 11.93 0.90
C ASP A 114 12.23 12.51 -0.03
N GLU A 115 11.98 11.87 -1.17
CA GLU A 115 11.01 12.35 -2.14
C GLU A 115 9.56 12.08 -1.76
N LEU A 116 9.33 11.18 -0.79
CA LEU A 116 7.96 10.80 -0.41
C LEU A 116 7.09 11.99 0.00
N GLU A 117 7.67 12.99 0.62
CA GLU A 117 6.93 14.19 1.06
C GLU A 117 6.42 15.03 -0.10
N SER A 118 6.95 14.83 -1.31
CA SER A 118 6.52 15.57 -2.49
C SER A 118 5.23 15.01 -3.11
N TYR A 119 4.73 13.91 -2.58
CA TYR A 119 3.53 13.24 -3.11
C TYR A 119 2.40 13.31 -2.11
N THR A 120 1.16 13.38 -2.61
CA THR A 120 -0.02 13.43 -1.75
C THR A 120 -0.53 12.02 -1.50
N PHE A 121 -0.48 11.58 -0.25
CA PHE A 121 -0.96 10.27 0.19
C PHE A 121 -2.23 10.42 1.03
N PRO A 122 -3.12 9.39 1.02
CA PRO A 122 -4.21 9.34 2.00
C PRO A 122 -3.63 9.32 3.41
N GLU A 123 -4.41 9.79 4.37
CA GLU A 123 -3.95 9.95 5.75
C GLU A 123 -3.38 8.68 6.36
N ALA A 124 -4.02 7.53 6.10
CA ALA A 124 -3.51 6.25 6.62
C ALA A 124 -2.10 5.95 6.12
N ASN A 125 -1.81 6.27 4.84
CA ASN A 125 -0.49 6.04 4.26
C ASN A 125 0.57 7.00 4.81
N SER A 126 0.18 8.20 5.25
CA SER A 126 1.14 9.17 5.77
C SER A 126 1.81 8.68 7.06
N GLN A 127 1.15 7.81 7.81
CA GLN A 127 1.75 7.21 9.00
C GLN A 127 2.89 6.25 8.65
N ILE A 128 2.80 5.61 7.48
CA ILE A 128 3.87 4.74 6.97
C ILE A 128 5.10 5.58 6.70
N ILE A 129 4.90 6.73 6.04
CA ILE A 129 6.00 7.65 5.71
C ILE A 129 6.69 8.14 6.97
N ALA A 130 5.91 8.52 7.98
CA ALA A 130 6.46 8.99 9.24
C ALA A 130 7.38 7.96 9.89
N VAL A 131 6.98 6.69 9.88
CA VAL A 131 7.80 5.60 10.44
C VAL A 131 9.05 5.36 9.61
N LEU A 132 8.94 5.40 8.28
CA LEU A 132 10.07 5.20 7.39
C LEU A 132 11.13 6.29 7.53
N GLN A 133 10.72 7.52 7.82
CA GLN A 133 11.62 8.67 7.96
C GLN A 133 12.13 8.84 9.39
N SER A 134 11.64 8.06 10.31
CA SER A 134 12.07 8.09 11.70
C SER A 134 13.47 7.51 11.83
N PRO A 135 14.38 8.15 12.59
CA PRO A 135 15.75 7.65 12.78
C PRO A 135 15.78 6.33 13.56
#